data_af68e2d7dd7fbe3db089b075a6b82028
#
_entry.id   af68e2d7dd7fbe3db089b075a6b82028
#
_cell.length_a   1.000
_cell.length_b   1.000
_cell.length_c   1.000
_cell.angle_alpha   90.00
_cell.angle_beta   90.00
_cell.angle_gamma   90.00
#
_symmetry.space_group_name_H-M   'P 1'
#
loop_
_entity.id
_entity.type
_entity.pdbx_description
1 polymer ?
#
loop_
_entity_poly.entity_id
_entity_poly.type
_entity_poly.pdbx_seq_one_letter_code
_entity_poly.pdbx_strand_id
1 'polypeptide(L)'
;IKLGKFSMDASVNVAQNYNEIKEMDQRVLDAINTEWKPTVRPSSKKETGYTNRVQVGNAIGSIYGFRYKGVYQYSYEYLENYQKEHGLSSSEYEAWINSQLAEGKTFPVVLGSDGKVLMTSQGHPQHVVYNYSDGSSTYSFKGGDAIYEDINHDGQINALDIVYLGNSLPKVQGGFNFTFKYGRWSLKTRFNYRFGNKVVNLARMNLENMYGNGNQSRAVNY
;
A
#
# COMPACT_ATOMS: atom_id res chain seq x y z
N ILE A 1 -46.84 4.21 4.38
CA ILE A 1 -47.56 5.17 5.23
C ILE A 1 -48.48 6.01 4.38
N LYS A 2 -49.74 6.15 4.80
CA LYS A 2 -50.72 7.03 4.17
C LYS A 2 -51.31 7.98 5.20
N LEU A 3 -51.29 9.28 4.91
CA LEU A 3 -51.82 10.34 5.74
C LEU A 3 -52.56 11.37 4.85
N GLY A 4 -53.88 11.20 4.67
CA GLY A 4 -54.68 12.06 3.78
C GLY A 4 -54.18 12.02 2.34
N LYS A 5 -53.76 13.20 1.80
CA LYS A 5 -53.19 13.32 0.45
C LYS A 5 -51.69 12.92 0.36
N PHE A 6 -51.05 12.61 1.48
CA PHE A 6 -49.64 12.21 1.53
C PHE A 6 -49.53 10.69 1.64
N SER A 7 -48.63 10.11 0.85
CA SER A 7 -48.21 8.73 1.02
C SER A 7 -46.67 8.60 0.87
N MET A 8 -46.10 7.71 1.64
CA MET A 8 -44.68 7.39 1.60
C MET A 8 -44.49 5.88 1.56
N ASP A 9 -43.75 5.41 0.59
CA ASP A 9 -43.26 4.04 0.51
C ASP A 9 -41.77 4.05 0.66
N ALA A 10 -41.25 3.18 1.52
CA ALA A 10 -39.80 3.01 1.75
C ALA A 10 -39.44 1.54 1.58
N SER A 11 -38.35 1.28 0.91
CA SER A 11 -37.75 -0.05 0.86
C SER A 11 -36.25 0.02 1.09
N VAL A 12 -35.73 -0.94 1.85
CA VAL A 12 -34.30 -1.09 2.14
C VAL A 12 -33.89 -2.53 1.83
N ASN A 13 -32.78 -2.67 1.16
CA ASN A 13 -32.14 -3.96 0.96
C ASN A 13 -30.69 -3.89 1.41
N VAL A 14 -30.23 -4.95 2.07
CA VAL A 14 -28.85 -5.14 2.51
C VAL A 14 -28.40 -6.53 2.10
N ALA A 15 -27.23 -6.62 1.50
CA ALA A 15 -26.60 -7.87 1.15
C ALA A 15 -25.17 -7.88 1.69
N GLN A 16 -24.78 -8.98 2.30
CA GLN A 16 -23.42 -9.26 2.72
C GLN A 16 -22.90 -10.44 1.90
N ASN A 17 -21.68 -10.30 1.38
CA ASN A 17 -21.00 -11.38 0.68
C ASN A 17 -19.70 -11.69 1.43
N TYR A 18 -19.54 -12.96 1.75
CA TYR A 18 -18.30 -13.52 2.25
C TYR A 18 -17.84 -14.62 1.29
N ASN A 19 -16.62 -14.54 0.84
CA ASN A 19 -16.00 -15.57 0.03
C ASN A 19 -14.57 -15.79 0.48
N GLU A 20 -14.12 -17.02 0.38
CA GLU A 20 -12.78 -17.44 0.76
C GLU A 20 -12.38 -18.62 -0.12
N ILE A 21 -11.16 -18.63 -0.60
CA ILE A 21 -10.60 -19.77 -1.33
C ILE A 21 -10.14 -20.78 -0.30
N LYS A 22 -10.87 -21.89 -0.18
CA LYS A 22 -10.56 -22.94 0.79
C LYS A 22 -9.43 -23.83 0.33
N GLU A 23 -9.43 -24.18 -0.95
CA GLU A 23 -8.47 -25.11 -1.54
C GLU A 23 -8.24 -24.75 -3.00
N MET A 24 -7.02 -24.91 -3.46
CA MET A 24 -6.62 -24.77 -4.86
C MET A 24 -5.36 -25.61 -5.10
N ASP A 25 -5.29 -26.26 -6.27
CA ASP A 25 -4.09 -27.01 -6.68
C ASP A 25 -2.87 -26.07 -6.76
N GLN A 26 -1.74 -26.50 -6.19
CA GLN A 26 -0.53 -25.69 -6.09
C GLN A 26 -0.01 -25.26 -7.48
N ARG A 27 -0.13 -26.12 -8.48
CA ARG A 27 0.29 -25.80 -9.85
C ARG A 27 -0.54 -24.67 -10.47
N VAL A 28 -1.84 -24.60 -10.10
CA VAL A 28 -2.72 -23.49 -10.54
C VAL A 28 -2.34 -22.20 -9.82
N LEU A 29 -2.06 -22.27 -8.53
CA LEU A 29 -1.58 -21.12 -7.76
C LEU A 29 -0.26 -20.59 -8.33
N ASP A 30 0.67 -21.46 -8.62
CA ASP A 30 1.97 -21.12 -9.20
C ASP A 30 1.79 -20.47 -10.58
N ALA A 31 0.95 -21.05 -11.44
CA ALA A 31 0.67 -20.50 -12.76
C ALA A 31 0.02 -19.11 -12.72
N ILE A 32 -0.94 -18.89 -11.83
CA ILE A 32 -1.64 -17.60 -11.66
C ILE A 32 -0.70 -16.54 -11.05
N ASN A 33 0.19 -16.94 -10.15
CA ASN A 33 1.04 -16.03 -9.41
C ASN A 33 2.43 -15.81 -10.06
N THR A 34 2.85 -16.64 -11.02
CA THR A 34 4.16 -16.52 -11.69
C THR A 34 4.27 -15.29 -12.59
N GLU A 35 3.15 -14.79 -13.10
CA GLU A 35 3.15 -13.54 -13.88
C GLU A 35 3.26 -12.28 -13.00
N TRP A 36 3.24 -12.48 -11.69
CA TRP A 36 3.35 -11.37 -10.76
C TRP A 36 4.82 -10.96 -10.61
N LYS A 37 5.25 -10.04 -11.41
CA LYS A 37 6.53 -9.35 -11.25
C LYS A 37 6.24 -7.95 -10.77
N PRO A 38 6.69 -7.56 -9.57
CA PRO A 38 6.69 -6.15 -9.18
C PRO A 38 7.73 -5.45 -10.06
N THR A 39 7.31 -4.98 -11.21
CA THR A 39 8.19 -4.23 -12.08
C THR A 39 8.14 -2.77 -11.67
N VAL A 40 9.17 -2.39 -10.99
CA VAL A 40 9.46 -0.99 -10.68
C VAL A 40 10.65 -0.55 -11.52
N ARG A 41 10.60 -0.79 -12.84
CA ARG A 41 11.51 -0.08 -13.74
C ARG A 41 10.79 1.14 -14.29
N PRO A 42 11.30 2.35 -14.04
CA PRO A 42 10.71 3.59 -14.56
C PRO A 42 10.57 3.65 -16.08
N SER A 43 11.24 2.75 -16.78
CA SER A 43 11.26 2.69 -18.24
C SER A 43 10.13 1.87 -18.87
N SER A 44 9.39 1.06 -18.10
CA SER A 44 8.29 0.27 -18.66
C SER A 44 6.94 0.93 -18.34
N LYS A 45 6.34 1.55 -19.33
CA LYS A 45 5.06 2.26 -19.28
C LYS A 45 3.83 1.38 -18.94
N LYS A 46 3.99 0.10 -18.60
CA LYS A 46 2.89 -0.88 -18.58
C LYS A 46 2.67 -1.62 -17.27
N GLU A 47 3.49 -1.42 -16.24
CA GLU A 47 3.42 -2.29 -15.08
C GLU A 47 3.10 -1.52 -13.81
N THR A 48 1.90 -1.73 -13.32
CA THR A 48 1.44 -1.24 -12.02
C THR A 48 1.93 -2.21 -10.94
N GLY A 49 2.55 -1.71 -9.89
CA GLY A 49 3.05 -2.51 -8.75
C GLY A 49 1.95 -3.18 -7.90
N TYR A 50 0.72 -3.28 -8.46
CA TYR A 50 -0.41 -3.91 -7.79
C TYR A 50 -0.95 -5.03 -8.64
N THR A 51 -1.11 -6.19 -8.04
CA THR A 51 -1.75 -7.34 -8.68
C THR A 51 -2.84 -7.91 -7.81
N ASN A 52 -3.86 -8.46 -8.47
CA ASN A 52 -4.80 -9.37 -7.84
C ASN A 52 -4.11 -10.73 -7.72
N ARG A 53 -3.63 -11.06 -6.54
CA ARG A 53 -3.04 -12.35 -6.26
C ARG A 53 -4.09 -13.30 -5.71
N VAL A 54 -4.08 -14.53 -6.18
CA VAL A 54 -4.92 -15.60 -5.62
C VAL A 54 -4.13 -16.33 -4.55
N GLN A 55 -4.73 -16.48 -3.37
CA GLN A 55 -4.09 -17.17 -2.26
C GLN A 55 -5.15 -17.91 -1.44
N VAL A 56 -4.86 -19.15 -1.06
CA VAL A 56 -5.71 -19.95 -0.17
C VAL A 56 -5.86 -19.23 1.17
N GLY A 57 -7.05 -19.25 1.76
CA GLY A 57 -7.39 -18.54 2.98
C GLY A 57 -7.85 -17.08 2.75
N ASN A 58 -7.72 -16.55 1.54
CA ASN A 58 -8.14 -15.19 1.21
C ASN A 58 -9.30 -15.18 0.21
N ALA A 59 -9.98 -14.06 0.13
CA ALA A 59 -11.11 -13.87 -0.77
C ALA A 59 -10.66 -13.65 -2.22
N ILE A 60 -11.49 -14.03 -3.18
CA ILE A 60 -11.32 -13.64 -4.58
C ILE A 60 -11.36 -12.10 -4.68
N GLY A 61 -10.49 -11.52 -5.50
CA GLY A 61 -10.38 -10.06 -5.68
C GLY A 61 -9.53 -9.38 -4.60
N SER A 62 -8.77 -10.15 -3.83
CA SER A 62 -7.78 -9.64 -2.88
C SER A 62 -6.67 -8.89 -3.60
N ILE A 63 -6.26 -7.76 -3.02
CA ILE A 63 -5.21 -6.87 -3.52
C ILE A 63 -4.00 -7.03 -2.60
N TYR A 64 -2.84 -7.24 -3.20
CA TYR A 64 -1.56 -7.39 -2.52
C TYR A 64 -0.58 -6.33 -3.00
N GLY A 65 0.37 -5.97 -2.16
CA GLY A 65 1.42 -5.02 -2.48
C GLY A 65 2.27 -4.72 -1.26
N PHE A 66 3.23 -3.84 -1.45
CA PHE A 66 4.05 -3.33 -0.34
C PHE A 66 3.23 -2.37 0.53
N ARG A 67 3.43 -2.45 1.84
CA ARG A 67 2.81 -1.52 2.77
C ARG A 67 3.63 -0.25 2.87
N TYR A 68 3.07 0.87 2.41
CA TYR A 68 3.67 2.18 2.49
C TYR A 68 3.64 2.72 3.92
N LYS A 69 4.79 3.23 4.41
CA LYS A 69 4.97 3.77 5.77
C LYS A 69 5.33 5.26 5.80
N GLY A 70 5.52 5.89 4.67
CA GLY A 70 5.96 7.28 4.59
C GLY A 70 7.11 7.50 3.62
N VAL A 71 7.89 8.53 3.87
CA VAL A 71 9.04 8.92 3.03
C VAL A 71 10.27 9.04 3.90
N TYR A 72 11.42 8.60 3.40
CA TYR A 72 12.70 8.84 4.06
C TYR A 72 13.02 10.33 4.07
N GLN A 73 13.16 10.90 5.26
CA GLN A 73 13.46 12.35 5.43
C GLN A 73 14.91 12.66 5.12
N TYR A 74 15.80 11.71 5.37
CA TYR A 74 17.23 11.88 5.20
C TYR A 74 17.82 10.75 4.34
N SER A 75 18.93 11.05 3.64
CA SER A 75 19.69 10.06 2.90
C SER A 75 20.66 9.30 3.82
N TYR A 76 21.15 8.17 3.35
CA TYR A 76 22.18 7.40 4.06
C TYR A 76 23.49 8.19 4.20
N GLU A 77 23.84 8.99 3.18
CA GLU A 77 25.02 9.87 3.18
C GLU A 77 25.01 10.89 4.33
N TYR A 78 23.82 11.36 4.73
CA TYR A 78 23.69 12.25 5.89
C TYR A 78 24.17 11.59 7.18
N LEU A 79 23.87 10.31 7.38
CA LEU A 79 24.31 9.53 8.53
C LEU A 79 25.84 9.37 8.55
N GLU A 80 26.43 9.02 7.41
CA GLU A 80 27.88 8.87 7.28
C GLU A 80 28.64 10.18 7.52
N ASN A 81 28.14 11.27 6.96
CA ASN A 81 28.75 12.59 7.15
C ASN A 81 28.69 13.02 8.63
N TYR A 82 27.56 12.80 9.28
CA TYR A 82 27.40 13.11 10.69
C TYR A 82 28.40 12.33 11.57
N GLN A 83 28.57 11.03 11.31
CA GLN A 83 29.54 10.21 12.03
C GLN A 83 30.96 10.74 11.86
N LYS A 84 31.37 11.11 10.64
CA LYS A 84 32.70 11.63 10.31
C LYS A 84 32.93 12.99 10.95
N GLU A 85 31.99 13.90 10.89
CA GLU A 85 32.10 15.25 11.44
C GLU A 85 32.25 15.27 12.96
N HIS A 86 31.58 14.32 13.65
CA HIS A 86 31.58 14.26 15.11
C HIS A 86 32.55 13.21 15.66
N GLY A 87 33.22 12.44 14.80
CA GLY A 87 34.19 11.42 15.22
C GLY A 87 33.62 10.33 16.12
N LEU A 88 32.35 9.95 15.89
CA LEU A 88 31.64 9.01 16.76
C LEU A 88 32.18 7.59 16.61
N SER A 89 32.37 6.90 17.72
CA SER A 89 32.58 5.46 17.75
C SER A 89 31.31 4.71 17.25
N SER A 90 31.45 3.45 16.88
CA SER A 90 30.29 2.67 16.38
C SER A 90 29.15 2.60 17.38
N SER A 91 29.43 2.48 18.68
CA SER A 91 28.39 2.43 19.72
C SER A 91 27.70 3.78 19.96
N GLU A 92 28.46 4.88 19.91
CA GLU A 92 27.89 6.23 20.01
C GLU A 92 27.04 6.57 18.78
N TYR A 93 27.49 6.13 17.61
CA TYR A 93 26.79 6.32 16.35
C TYR A 93 25.47 5.54 16.33
N GLU A 94 25.47 4.27 16.74
CA GLU A 94 24.27 3.46 16.90
C GLU A 94 23.27 4.11 17.87
N ALA A 95 23.73 4.53 19.04
CA ALA A 95 22.91 5.19 20.05
C ALA A 95 22.30 6.50 19.51
N TRP A 96 23.09 7.27 18.78
CA TRP A 96 22.61 8.51 18.16
C TRP A 96 21.54 8.22 17.09
N ILE A 97 21.76 7.27 16.17
CA ILE A 97 20.75 6.90 15.16
C ILE A 97 19.45 6.48 15.85
N ASN A 98 19.51 5.62 16.86
CA ASN A 98 18.34 5.17 17.60
C ASN A 98 17.61 6.33 18.30
N SER A 99 18.32 7.35 18.78
CA SER A 99 17.70 8.55 19.34
C SER A 99 16.96 9.35 18.27
N GLN A 100 17.53 9.49 17.08
CA GLN A 100 16.90 10.20 15.96
C GLN A 100 15.66 9.46 15.45
N LEU A 101 15.69 8.13 15.39
CA LEU A 101 14.53 7.30 15.07
C LEU A 101 13.42 7.46 16.10
N ALA A 102 13.75 7.53 17.41
CA ALA A 102 12.78 7.77 18.48
C ALA A 102 12.14 9.18 18.41
N GLU A 103 12.84 10.16 17.84
CA GLU A 103 12.31 11.50 17.54
C GLU A 103 11.39 11.50 16.30
N GLY A 104 11.22 10.36 15.63
CA GLY A 104 10.37 10.21 14.44
C GLY A 104 11.08 10.58 13.12
N LYS A 105 12.39 10.72 13.11
CA LYS A 105 13.16 10.89 11.87
C LYS A 105 13.29 9.54 11.15
N THR A 106 13.37 9.59 9.83
CA THR A 106 13.41 8.38 8.99
C THR A 106 14.64 8.37 8.10
N PHE A 107 15.35 7.24 8.13
CA PHE A 107 16.58 6.98 7.37
C PHE A 107 16.47 5.64 6.63
N PRO A 108 17.12 5.46 5.48
CA PRO A 108 17.09 4.21 4.73
C PRO A 108 17.99 3.13 5.37
N VAL A 109 17.72 2.80 6.63
CA VAL A 109 18.46 1.81 7.42
C VAL A 109 17.54 0.66 7.84
N VAL A 110 18.11 -0.52 7.97
CA VAL A 110 17.40 -1.72 8.41
C VAL A 110 17.10 -1.62 9.90
N LEU A 111 15.85 -1.87 10.25
CA LEU A 111 15.39 -1.91 11.64
C LEU A 111 15.12 -3.35 12.06
N GLY A 112 15.60 -3.74 13.22
CA GLY A 112 15.23 -5.00 13.85
C GLY A 112 13.78 -5.00 14.33
N SER A 113 13.33 -6.14 14.78
CA SER A 113 11.96 -6.32 15.33
C SER A 113 11.70 -5.47 16.59
N ASP A 114 12.74 -4.99 17.24
CA ASP A 114 12.70 -4.05 18.38
C ASP A 114 12.66 -2.57 17.95
N GLY A 115 12.69 -2.30 16.64
CA GLY A 115 12.68 -0.96 16.06
C GLY A 115 14.01 -0.23 16.12
N LYS A 116 15.10 -0.90 16.52
CA LYS A 116 16.44 -0.32 16.54
C LYS A 116 17.19 -0.59 15.24
N VAL A 117 18.14 0.30 14.92
CA VAL A 117 18.98 0.12 13.74
C VAL A 117 19.85 -1.13 13.86
N LEU A 118 19.94 -1.89 12.77
CA LEU A 118 20.89 -3.01 12.68
C LEU A 118 22.23 -2.52 12.14
N MET A 119 23.30 -2.86 12.84
CA MET A 119 24.66 -2.49 12.48
C MET A 119 25.39 -3.65 11.79
N THR A 120 26.24 -3.32 10.84
CA THR A 120 27.17 -4.28 10.24
C THR A 120 28.31 -4.62 11.20
N SER A 121 29.06 -5.68 10.93
CA SER A 121 30.27 -6.02 11.68
C SER A 121 31.37 -4.93 11.64
N GLN A 122 31.26 -4.02 10.68
CA GLN A 122 32.19 -2.89 10.52
C GLN A 122 31.72 -1.62 11.27
N GLY A 123 30.58 -1.70 11.97
CA GLY A 123 30.06 -0.58 12.77
C GLY A 123 29.33 0.49 11.97
N HIS A 124 28.83 0.14 10.80
CA HIS A 124 27.96 0.99 9.97
C HIS A 124 26.51 0.47 10.01
N PRO A 125 25.49 1.33 9.92
CA PRO A 125 24.12 0.89 9.80
C PRO A 125 23.91 0.12 8.49
N GLN A 126 23.11 -0.95 8.54
CA GLN A 126 22.75 -1.68 7.34
C GLN A 126 21.80 -0.84 6.50
N HIS A 127 22.05 -0.79 5.19
CA HIS A 127 21.25 -0.02 4.24
C HIS A 127 20.08 -0.85 3.70
N VAL A 128 18.86 -0.29 3.73
CA VAL A 128 17.70 -0.91 3.08
C VAL A 128 17.84 -0.80 1.57
N VAL A 129 17.64 -1.92 0.89
CA VAL A 129 17.71 -2.00 -0.56
C VAL A 129 16.45 -2.61 -1.15
N TYR A 130 16.10 -2.22 -2.37
CA TYR A 130 15.07 -2.88 -3.15
C TYR A 130 15.71 -3.88 -4.10
N ASN A 131 15.27 -5.13 -4.05
CA ASN A 131 15.71 -6.16 -4.98
C ASN A 131 14.74 -6.29 -6.14
N TYR A 132 15.23 -5.99 -7.34
CA TYR A 132 14.46 -6.24 -8.55
C TYR A 132 14.25 -7.75 -8.76
N SER A 133 13.05 -8.13 -9.21
CA SER A 133 12.64 -9.53 -9.37
C SER A 133 13.47 -10.32 -10.38
N ASP A 134 14.25 -9.63 -11.21
CA ASP A 134 15.17 -10.26 -12.17
C ASP A 134 16.50 -10.68 -11.55
N GLY A 135 16.72 -10.36 -10.25
CA GLY A 135 17.94 -10.67 -9.51
C GLY A 135 19.20 -9.95 -10.04
N SER A 136 19.06 -9.07 -11.03
CA SER A 136 20.21 -8.46 -11.72
C SER A 136 20.71 -7.19 -11.05
N SER A 137 19.89 -6.52 -10.24
CA SER A 137 20.25 -5.25 -9.62
C SER A 137 19.48 -4.98 -8.35
N THR A 138 20.09 -4.18 -7.50
CA THR A 138 19.47 -3.65 -6.27
C THR A 138 19.39 -2.13 -6.39
N TYR A 139 18.38 -1.53 -5.76
CA TYR A 139 18.26 -0.09 -5.62
C TYR A 139 18.42 0.27 -4.16
N SER A 140 19.38 1.13 -3.85
CA SER A 140 19.58 1.68 -2.51
C SER A 140 18.67 2.89 -2.32
N PHE A 141 17.83 2.87 -1.29
CA PHE A 141 16.91 3.96 -1.00
C PHE A 141 17.64 5.23 -0.58
N LYS A 142 17.06 6.38 -0.93
CA LYS A 142 17.60 7.71 -0.64
C LYS A 142 16.57 8.55 0.11
N GLY A 143 16.99 9.67 0.63
CA GLY A 143 16.08 10.69 1.16
C GLY A 143 15.11 11.14 0.06
N GLY A 144 13.82 11.21 0.39
CA GLY A 144 12.72 11.47 -0.54
C GLY A 144 12.05 10.22 -1.12
N ASP A 145 12.66 9.04 -1.02
CA ASP A 145 12.06 7.80 -1.47
C ASP A 145 10.98 7.29 -0.50
N ALA A 146 10.03 6.52 -1.06
CA ALA A 146 8.98 5.88 -0.27
C ALA A 146 9.55 4.80 0.65
N ILE A 147 9.09 4.79 1.90
CA ILE A 147 9.36 3.73 2.86
C ILE A 147 8.36 2.60 2.65
N TYR A 148 8.86 1.41 2.38
CA TYR A 148 8.09 0.18 2.39
C TYR A 148 8.42 -0.64 3.63
N GLU A 149 7.42 -1.32 4.18
CA GLU A 149 7.60 -2.16 5.37
C GLU A 149 8.39 -3.41 4.99
N ASP A 150 9.53 -3.58 5.63
CA ASP A 150 10.34 -4.80 5.61
C ASP A 150 9.75 -5.76 6.65
N ILE A 151 9.03 -6.77 6.19
CA ILE A 151 8.24 -7.67 7.07
C ILE A 151 9.13 -8.68 7.78
N ASN A 152 10.15 -9.15 7.10
CA ASN A 152 11.06 -10.17 7.63
C ASN A 152 12.34 -9.58 8.25
N HIS A 153 12.50 -8.25 8.19
CA HIS A 153 13.64 -7.51 8.72
C HIS A 153 15.01 -7.96 8.15
N ASP A 154 15.03 -8.36 6.87
CA ASP A 154 16.26 -8.76 6.19
C ASP A 154 16.98 -7.59 5.48
N GLY A 155 16.36 -6.42 5.46
CA GLY A 155 16.88 -5.20 4.84
C GLY A 155 16.68 -5.15 3.33
N GLN A 156 15.92 -6.08 2.77
CA GLN A 156 15.68 -6.19 1.36
C GLN A 156 14.20 -6.12 1.06
N ILE A 157 13.74 -5.05 0.46
CA ILE A 157 12.35 -4.97 -0.01
C ILE A 157 12.22 -5.81 -1.27
N ASN A 158 11.44 -6.88 -1.18
CA ASN A 158 11.27 -7.87 -2.25
C ASN A 158 9.88 -8.55 -2.20
N ALA A 159 9.71 -9.65 -2.92
CA ALA A 159 8.43 -10.36 -2.98
C ALA A 159 7.95 -10.91 -1.62
N LEU A 160 8.85 -11.09 -0.64
CA LEU A 160 8.51 -11.59 0.70
C LEU A 160 7.80 -10.52 1.54
N ASP A 161 7.98 -9.23 1.22
CA ASP A 161 7.37 -8.11 1.94
C ASP A 161 6.00 -7.72 1.41
N ILE A 162 5.48 -8.52 0.48
CA ILE A 162 4.16 -8.27 -0.08
C ILE A 162 3.08 -8.79 0.83
N VAL A 163 2.18 -7.91 1.20
CA VAL A 163 1.10 -8.17 2.14
C VAL A 163 -0.27 -7.94 1.53
N TYR A 164 -1.28 -8.52 2.15
CA TYR A 164 -2.67 -8.25 1.83
C TYR A 164 -3.03 -6.79 2.18
N LEU A 165 -3.46 -6.03 1.18
CA LEU A 165 -3.84 -4.61 1.33
C LEU A 165 -5.35 -4.41 1.42
N GLY A 166 -6.13 -5.37 0.97
CA GLY A 166 -7.59 -5.30 0.99
C GLY A 166 -8.23 -6.12 -0.10
N ASN A 167 -9.53 -5.93 -0.28
CA ASN A 167 -10.32 -6.64 -1.29
C ASN A 167 -11.09 -5.64 -2.15
N SER A 168 -11.18 -5.91 -3.46
CA SER A 168 -11.96 -5.13 -4.41
C SER A 168 -13.47 -5.36 -4.28
N LEU A 169 -13.89 -6.48 -3.70
CA LEU A 169 -15.28 -6.80 -3.48
C LEU A 169 -15.80 -6.15 -2.18
N PRO A 170 -17.00 -5.56 -2.21
CA PRO A 170 -17.59 -4.97 -1.03
C PRO A 170 -17.99 -6.04 -0.02
N LYS A 171 -17.75 -5.77 1.28
CA LYS A 171 -18.24 -6.61 2.38
C LYS A 171 -19.74 -6.49 2.56
N VAL A 172 -20.26 -5.27 2.39
CA VAL A 172 -21.67 -4.97 2.52
C VAL A 172 -22.10 -4.08 1.35
N GLN A 173 -23.20 -4.39 0.73
CA GLN A 173 -23.81 -3.58 -0.31
C GLN A 173 -25.33 -3.59 -0.17
N GLY A 174 -25.97 -2.56 -0.71
CA GLY A 174 -27.41 -2.49 -0.68
C GLY A 174 -27.93 -1.19 -1.24
N GLY A 175 -29.18 -0.92 -0.95
CA GLY A 175 -29.82 0.31 -1.36
C GLY A 175 -31.04 0.63 -0.52
N PHE A 176 -31.44 1.85 -0.59
CA PHE A 176 -32.71 2.30 -0.04
C PHE A 176 -33.44 3.17 -1.06
N ASN A 177 -34.74 2.98 -1.14
CA ASN A 177 -35.61 3.71 -2.03
C ASN A 177 -36.73 4.36 -1.22
N PHE A 178 -37.03 5.59 -1.57
CA PHE A 178 -38.21 6.29 -1.05
C PHE A 178 -39.07 6.77 -2.21
N THR A 179 -40.37 6.63 -2.05
CA THR A 179 -41.37 7.22 -2.94
C THR A 179 -42.29 8.07 -2.08
N PHE A 180 -42.29 9.36 -2.34
CA PHE A 180 -43.17 10.33 -1.69
C PHE A 180 -44.26 10.74 -2.71
N LYS A 181 -45.50 10.77 -2.30
CA LYS A 181 -46.60 11.28 -3.11
C LYS A 181 -47.40 12.27 -2.30
N TYR A 182 -47.73 13.39 -2.90
CA TYR A 182 -48.60 14.39 -2.34
C TYR A 182 -49.51 14.98 -3.43
N GLY A 183 -50.80 14.68 -3.39
CA GLY A 183 -51.74 15.06 -4.41
C GLY A 183 -51.30 14.54 -5.79
N ARG A 184 -50.94 15.45 -6.71
CA ARG A 184 -50.47 15.13 -8.06
C ARG A 184 -48.95 14.98 -8.17
N TRP A 185 -48.21 15.29 -7.11
CA TRP A 185 -46.76 15.25 -7.11
C TRP A 185 -46.23 13.90 -6.64
N SER A 186 -45.15 13.43 -7.26
CA SER A 186 -44.46 12.20 -6.88
C SER A 186 -42.95 12.42 -6.97
N LEU A 187 -42.26 12.17 -5.88
CA LEU A 187 -40.78 12.16 -5.81
C LEU A 187 -40.32 10.73 -5.53
N LYS A 188 -39.49 10.19 -6.39
CA LYS A 188 -38.81 8.90 -6.18
C LYS A 188 -37.33 9.11 -6.04
N THR A 189 -36.77 8.59 -4.97
CA THR A 189 -35.31 8.62 -4.72
C THR A 189 -34.79 7.19 -4.58
N ARG A 190 -33.61 6.94 -5.14
CA ARG A 190 -32.93 5.66 -5.03
C ARG A 190 -31.48 5.90 -4.68
N PHE A 191 -31.02 5.24 -3.63
CA PHE A 191 -29.65 5.28 -3.17
C PHE A 191 -29.07 3.86 -3.17
N ASN A 192 -27.85 3.73 -3.68
CA ASN A 192 -27.08 2.50 -3.60
C ASN A 192 -25.81 2.76 -2.82
N TYR A 193 -25.41 1.79 -2.00
CA TYR A 193 -24.20 1.90 -1.20
C TYR A 193 -23.36 0.62 -1.28
N ARG A 194 -22.05 0.79 -1.14
CA ARG A 194 -21.08 -0.30 -1.04
C ARG A 194 -20.04 0.09 -0.01
N PHE A 195 -19.70 -0.84 0.89
CA PHE A 195 -18.73 -0.59 1.96
C PHE A 195 -17.73 -1.73 2.07
N GLY A 196 -16.51 -1.38 2.54
CA GLY A 196 -15.47 -2.33 2.88
C GLY A 196 -14.66 -2.85 1.70
N ASN A 197 -14.86 -2.29 0.50
CA ASN A 197 -14.00 -2.58 -0.65
C ASN A 197 -12.86 -1.56 -0.75
N LYS A 198 -11.77 -2.00 -1.39
CA LYS A 198 -10.64 -1.16 -1.80
C LYS A 198 -10.66 -1.00 -3.32
N VAL A 199 -10.24 0.15 -3.79
CA VAL A 199 -10.14 0.44 -5.23
C VAL A 199 -8.73 0.89 -5.54
N VAL A 200 -8.11 0.25 -6.54
CA VAL A 200 -6.82 0.70 -7.08
C VAL A 200 -7.11 1.86 -8.03
N ASN A 201 -6.67 3.05 -7.67
CA ASN A 201 -6.87 4.25 -8.49
C ASN A 201 -5.71 4.40 -9.49
N LEU A 202 -5.79 3.67 -10.59
CA LEU A 202 -4.78 3.70 -11.66
C LEU A 202 -4.63 5.09 -12.29
N ALA A 203 -5.72 5.84 -12.40
CA ALA A 203 -5.67 7.20 -12.96
C ALA A 203 -4.80 8.12 -12.07
N ARG A 204 -5.02 8.06 -10.74
CA ARG A 204 -4.20 8.81 -9.79
C ARG A 204 -2.73 8.37 -9.84
N MET A 205 -2.46 7.08 -9.87
CA MET A 205 -1.10 6.55 -9.98
C MET A 205 -0.37 7.07 -11.22
N ASN A 206 -1.07 7.11 -12.38
CA ASN A 206 -0.49 7.63 -13.61
C ASN A 206 -0.26 9.15 -13.56
N LEU A 207 -1.16 9.90 -12.91
CA LEU A 207 -1.07 11.37 -12.77
C LEU A 207 -0.03 11.81 -11.72
N GLU A 208 0.30 10.95 -10.78
CA GLU A 208 1.31 11.19 -9.73
C GLU A 208 2.67 10.58 -10.08
N ASN A 209 2.78 9.90 -11.23
CA ASN A 209 4.03 9.34 -11.71
C ASN A 209 4.88 10.41 -12.40
N MET A 210 6.07 10.68 -11.84
CA MET A 210 7.00 11.69 -12.37
C MET A 210 7.79 11.25 -13.61
N TYR A 211 7.69 9.98 -14.00
CA TYR A 211 8.43 9.41 -15.15
C TYR A 211 7.64 9.44 -16.46
N GLY A 212 6.42 9.98 -16.45
CA GLY A 212 5.56 10.05 -17.62
C GLY A 212 5.63 11.39 -18.35
N ASN A 213 5.36 11.38 -19.67
CA ASN A 213 5.21 12.59 -20.49
C ASN A 213 3.76 13.16 -20.44
N GLY A 214 2.95 12.70 -19.49
CA GLY A 214 1.56 13.12 -19.34
C GLY A 214 1.39 14.31 -18.39
N ASN A 215 0.18 14.83 -18.33
CA ASN A 215 -0.17 15.83 -17.33
C ASN A 215 -0.05 15.23 -15.92
N GLN A 216 0.54 15.98 -15.01
CA GLN A 216 0.70 15.58 -13.62
C GLN A 216 -0.42 16.14 -12.74
N SER A 217 -0.76 15.40 -11.70
CA SER A 217 -1.63 15.88 -10.64
C SER A 217 -0.94 16.99 -9.84
N ARG A 218 -1.69 17.99 -9.39
CA ARG A 218 -1.18 19.03 -8.49
C ARG A 218 -0.66 18.45 -7.16
N ALA A 219 -1.07 17.25 -6.77
CA ALA A 219 -0.61 16.58 -5.58
C ALA A 219 0.89 16.19 -5.61
N VAL A 220 1.52 16.17 -6.79
CA VAL A 220 2.97 15.91 -6.94
C VAL A 220 3.84 17.05 -6.41
N ASN A 221 3.27 18.25 -6.22
CA ASN A 221 4.00 19.44 -5.78
C ASN A 221 4.04 19.63 -4.25
N TYR A 222 3.60 18.63 -3.48
CA TYR A 222 3.53 18.71 -2.01
C TYR A 222 4.33 17.57 -1.36
#